data_ffefb546dfa0da6fd1ea2c3d8f208f48
#
_entry.id   ffefb546dfa0da6fd1ea2c3d8f208f48
#
_cell.length_a   1.000
_cell.length_b   1.000
_cell.length_c   1.000
_cell.angle_alpha   90.00
_cell.angle_beta   90.00
_cell.angle_gamma   90.00
#
_symmetry.space_group_name_H-M   'P 1'
#
loop_
_entity.id
_entity.type
_entity.pdbx_description
1 polymer ?
#
loop_
_entity_poly.entity_id
_entity_poly.type
_entity_poly.pdbx_seq_one_letter_code
_entity_poly.pdbx_strand_id
1 'polypeptide(L)'
;MIPLYAQEHDYSKYNILAVDDIPLNLLLVQKMLSRFNFKMRTASGGQQALDAVAAQKPDLILLDLMMPGIDGFEVIKRLRENPETADIQIVILSALNSNEDVVKGFNVGANDFIMKPIIMEKLLTCVITQLQIVEGKKK
;
A
#
# COMPACT_ATOMS: atom_id res chain seq x y z
N MET A 1 9.06 -1.07 18.32
CA MET A 1 7.92 -1.33 19.25
C MET A 1 6.61 -1.07 18.54
N ILE A 2 5.63 -1.94 18.73
CA ILE A 2 4.31 -1.75 18.17
C ILE A 2 3.52 -0.82 19.08
N PRO A 3 2.88 0.23 18.54
CA PRO A 3 2.07 1.12 19.38
C PRO A 3 0.98 0.34 20.12
N LEU A 4 0.69 0.74 21.36
CA LEU A 4 -0.29 0.05 22.18
C LEU A 4 -1.67 -0.04 21.52
N TYR A 5 -2.10 1.02 20.85
CA TYR A 5 -3.39 1.02 20.17
C TYR A 5 -3.48 -0.04 19.06
N ALA A 6 -2.37 -0.40 18.45
CA ALA A 6 -2.32 -1.41 17.40
C ALA A 6 -2.48 -2.82 17.95
N GLN A 7 -2.21 -3.04 19.23
CA GLN A 7 -2.26 -4.37 19.86
C GLN A 7 -3.67 -4.77 20.27
N GLU A 8 -4.57 -3.82 20.42
CA GLU A 8 -5.91 -4.03 20.96
C GLU A 8 -7.03 -4.08 19.92
N HIS A 9 -6.72 -3.75 18.67
CA HIS A 9 -7.72 -3.67 17.60
C HIS A 9 -7.78 -4.94 16.77
N ASP A 10 -8.99 -5.25 16.29
CA ASP A 10 -9.20 -6.29 15.30
C ASP A 10 -9.09 -5.67 13.91
N TYR A 11 -8.09 -6.10 13.15
CA TYR A 11 -7.84 -5.60 11.80
C TYR A 11 -8.34 -6.55 10.70
N SER A 12 -9.12 -7.58 11.06
CA SER A 12 -9.59 -8.58 10.09
C SER A 12 -10.55 -8.03 9.06
N LYS A 13 -11.16 -6.88 9.32
CA LYS A 13 -12.07 -6.22 8.40
C LYS A 13 -11.37 -5.43 7.29
N TYR A 14 -10.07 -5.22 7.41
CA TYR A 14 -9.33 -4.42 6.44
C TYR A 14 -8.65 -5.28 5.39
N ASN A 15 -8.76 -4.84 4.13
CA ASN A 15 -8.15 -5.50 2.99
C ASN A 15 -6.94 -4.69 2.53
N ILE A 16 -5.79 -5.36 2.47
CA ILE A 16 -4.54 -4.74 2.03
C ILE A 16 -4.05 -5.47 0.78
N LEU A 17 -3.73 -4.71 -0.26
CA LEU A 17 -3.12 -5.24 -1.47
C LEU A 17 -1.66 -4.81 -1.51
N ALA A 18 -0.74 -5.78 -1.53
CA ALA A 18 0.69 -5.51 -1.68
C ALA A 18 1.11 -5.82 -3.12
N VAL A 19 1.80 -4.88 -3.75
CA VAL A 19 2.17 -4.97 -5.18
C VAL A 19 3.68 -4.82 -5.34
N ASP A 20 4.33 -5.83 -5.89
CA ASP A 20 5.75 -5.84 -6.18
C ASP A 20 6.01 -6.96 -7.18
N ASP A 21 6.90 -6.75 -8.15
CA ASP A 21 7.23 -7.78 -9.13
C ASP A 21 8.26 -8.78 -8.61
N ILE A 22 8.83 -8.55 -7.43
CA ILE A 22 9.79 -9.46 -6.80
C ILE A 22 9.08 -10.24 -5.69
N PRO A 23 8.90 -11.57 -5.86
CA PRO A 23 8.14 -12.36 -4.88
C PRO A 23 8.69 -12.30 -3.46
N LEU A 24 10.02 -12.21 -3.31
CA LEU A 24 10.63 -12.11 -1.98
C LEU A 24 10.17 -10.85 -1.24
N ASN A 25 10.05 -9.73 -1.94
CA ASN A 25 9.58 -8.48 -1.34
C ASN A 25 8.14 -8.62 -0.83
N LEU A 26 7.27 -9.28 -1.60
CA LEU A 26 5.89 -9.55 -1.16
C LEU A 26 5.86 -10.42 0.09
N LEU A 27 6.71 -11.46 0.11
CA LEU A 27 6.80 -12.35 1.27
C LEU A 27 7.24 -11.59 2.51
N LEU A 28 8.24 -10.71 2.38
CA LEU A 28 8.75 -9.93 3.51
C LEU A 28 7.67 -9.00 4.08
N VAL A 29 6.94 -8.32 3.21
CA VAL A 29 5.84 -7.43 3.65
C VAL A 29 4.75 -8.26 4.35
N GLN A 30 4.37 -9.39 3.79
CA GLN A 30 3.38 -10.27 4.40
C GLN A 30 3.83 -10.73 5.80
N LYS A 31 5.11 -11.09 5.95
CA LYS A 31 5.64 -11.50 7.25
C LYS A 31 5.67 -10.36 8.25
N MET A 32 6.05 -9.16 7.82
CA MET A 32 6.07 -7.99 8.68
C MET A 32 4.69 -7.65 9.23
N LEU A 33 3.64 -7.91 8.46
CA LEU A 33 2.27 -7.59 8.82
C LEU A 33 1.51 -8.79 9.40
N SER A 34 2.13 -9.98 9.50
CA SER A 34 1.45 -11.23 9.90
C SER A 34 1.01 -11.24 11.37
N ARG A 35 1.54 -10.35 12.21
CA ARG A 35 1.12 -10.22 13.62
C ARG A 35 -0.33 -9.76 13.76
N PHE A 36 -0.83 -9.11 12.73
CA PHE A 36 -2.20 -8.61 12.68
C PHE A 36 -2.98 -9.47 11.70
N ASN A 37 -4.27 -9.51 11.86
CA ASN A 37 -5.12 -10.38 11.05
C ASN A 37 -5.72 -9.66 9.84
N PHE A 38 -4.94 -8.78 9.22
CA PHE A 38 -5.32 -8.13 7.96
C PHE A 38 -5.65 -9.16 6.88
N LYS A 39 -6.62 -8.86 6.04
CA LYS A 39 -6.86 -9.64 4.83
C LYS A 39 -5.91 -9.14 3.76
N MET A 40 -4.87 -9.92 3.48
CA MET A 40 -3.83 -9.54 2.53
C MET A 40 -3.93 -10.30 1.24
N ARG A 41 -3.84 -9.55 0.14
CA ARG A 41 -3.68 -10.10 -1.20
C ARG A 41 -2.42 -9.52 -1.80
N THR A 42 -1.89 -10.18 -2.83
CA THR A 42 -0.70 -9.72 -3.52
C THR A 42 -0.94 -9.63 -5.02
N ALA A 43 -0.18 -8.77 -5.67
CA ALA A 43 -0.15 -8.65 -7.12
C ALA A 43 1.30 -8.48 -7.57
N SER A 44 1.66 -9.09 -8.69
CA SER A 44 3.04 -9.16 -9.16
C SER A 44 3.40 -8.13 -10.21
N GLY A 45 2.54 -7.18 -10.49
CA GLY A 45 2.78 -6.12 -11.46
C GLY A 45 1.63 -5.13 -11.51
N GLY A 46 1.80 -4.09 -12.34
CA GLY A 46 0.83 -3.00 -12.41
C GLY A 46 -0.53 -3.44 -12.94
N GLN A 47 -0.55 -4.23 -14.02
CA GLN A 47 -1.82 -4.71 -14.56
C GLN A 47 -2.53 -5.65 -13.59
N GLN A 48 -1.78 -6.56 -12.96
CA GLN A 48 -2.32 -7.47 -11.96
C GLN A 48 -2.89 -6.69 -10.77
N ALA A 49 -2.25 -5.59 -10.39
CA ALA A 49 -2.76 -4.72 -9.32
C ALA A 49 -4.10 -4.10 -9.70
N LEU A 50 -4.21 -3.56 -10.91
CA LEU A 50 -5.45 -2.97 -11.40
C LEU A 50 -6.57 -4.02 -11.46
N ASP A 51 -6.25 -5.23 -11.92
CA ASP A 51 -7.20 -6.34 -11.97
C ASP A 51 -7.65 -6.75 -10.56
N ALA A 52 -6.71 -6.81 -9.62
CA ALA A 52 -7.02 -7.15 -8.22
C ALA A 52 -7.94 -6.11 -7.57
N VAL A 53 -7.71 -4.83 -7.84
CA VAL A 53 -8.57 -3.74 -7.36
C VAL A 53 -9.98 -3.85 -7.94
N ALA A 54 -10.07 -4.16 -9.23
CA ALA A 54 -11.37 -4.31 -9.91
C ALA A 54 -12.16 -5.50 -9.35
N ALA A 55 -11.46 -6.59 -8.99
CA ALA A 55 -12.09 -7.77 -8.41
C ALA A 55 -12.63 -7.51 -7.00
N GLN A 56 -11.85 -6.81 -6.19
CA GLN A 56 -12.23 -6.42 -4.83
C GLN A 56 -11.44 -5.19 -4.43
N LYS A 57 -12.14 -4.10 -4.17
CA LYS A 57 -11.52 -2.83 -3.76
C LYS A 57 -10.80 -2.99 -2.42
N PRO A 58 -9.48 -2.74 -2.35
CA PRO A 58 -8.78 -2.77 -1.08
C PRO A 58 -8.97 -1.46 -0.31
N ASP A 59 -8.72 -1.52 0.99
CA ASP A 59 -8.67 -0.32 1.83
C ASP A 59 -7.34 0.42 1.67
N LEU A 60 -6.28 -0.34 1.48
CA LEU A 60 -4.91 0.17 1.40
C LEU A 60 -4.13 -0.62 0.36
N ILE A 61 -3.34 0.09 -0.44
CA ILE A 61 -2.38 -0.52 -1.37
C ILE A 61 -0.97 -0.15 -0.93
N LEU A 62 -0.11 -1.16 -0.81
CA LEU A 62 1.32 -1.01 -0.61
C LEU A 62 1.97 -1.31 -1.95
N LEU A 63 2.58 -0.32 -2.59
CA LEU A 63 2.88 -0.36 -4.01
C LEU A 63 4.33 -0.03 -4.31
N ASP A 64 5.04 -0.95 -4.98
CA ASP A 64 6.36 -0.66 -5.53
C ASP A 64 6.22 0.18 -6.81
N LEU A 65 7.16 1.07 -7.04
CA LEU A 65 7.17 1.93 -8.23
C LEU A 65 7.83 1.27 -9.44
N MET A 66 8.89 0.50 -9.20
CA MET A 66 9.70 -0.05 -10.29
C MET A 66 9.23 -1.43 -10.69
N MET A 67 8.35 -1.49 -11.68
CA MET A 67 7.84 -2.74 -12.22
C MET A 67 7.84 -2.69 -13.74
N PRO A 68 8.09 -3.83 -14.43
CA PRO A 68 8.01 -3.87 -15.88
C PRO A 68 6.58 -3.58 -16.37
N GLY A 69 6.46 -2.97 -17.54
CA GLY A 69 5.18 -2.64 -18.13
C GLY A 69 4.56 -1.42 -17.44
N ILE A 70 3.42 -1.60 -16.80
CA ILE A 70 2.77 -0.51 -16.06
C ILE A 70 3.48 -0.33 -14.73
N ASP A 71 4.15 0.81 -14.54
CA ASP A 71 4.84 1.11 -13.29
C ASP A 71 3.88 1.60 -12.21
N GLY A 72 4.42 1.79 -10.98
CA GLY A 72 3.60 2.23 -9.85
C GLY A 72 2.99 3.61 -10.02
N PHE A 73 3.70 4.54 -10.65
CA PHE A 73 3.15 5.88 -10.91
C PHE A 73 1.91 5.81 -11.79
N GLU A 74 1.95 4.98 -12.83
CA GLU A 74 0.81 4.81 -13.74
C GLU A 74 -0.36 4.13 -13.04
N VAL A 75 -0.09 3.15 -12.18
CA VAL A 75 -1.14 2.50 -11.36
C VAL A 75 -1.87 3.55 -10.52
N ILE A 76 -1.12 4.38 -9.81
CA ILE A 76 -1.72 5.44 -8.97
C ILE A 76 -2.55 6.39 -9.81
N LYS A 77 -2.00 6.84 -10.92
CA LYS A 77 -2.71 7.77 -11.82
C LYS A 77 -4.06 7.20 -12.25
N ARG A 78 -4.08 5.94 -12.70
CA ARG A 78 -5.32 5.29 -13.16
C ARG A 78 -6.32 5.13 -12.03
N LEU A 79 -5.86 4.79 -10.82
CA LEU A 79 -6.76 4.67 -9.67
C LEU A 79 -7.35 6.01 -9.28
N ARG A 80 -6.55 7.08 -9.31
CA ARG A 80 -7.04 8.42 -8.94
C ARG A 80 -7.98 9.03 -9.97
N GLU A 81 -7.87 8.62 -11.24
CA GLU A 81 -8.74 9.09 -12.29
C GLU A 81 -10.12 8.41 -12.30
N ASN A 82 -10.26 7.28 -11.62
CA ASN A 82 -11.51 6.54 -11.53
C ASN A 82 -12.22 6.89 -10.22
N PRO A 83 -13.43 7.48 -10.25
CA PRO A 83 -14.15 7.86 -9.03
C PRO A 83 -14.40 6.69 -8.07
N GLU A 84 -14.50 5.47 -8.57
CA GLU A 84 -14.73 4.29 -7.71
C GLU A 84 -13.51 3.91 -6.89
N THR A 85 -12.30 4.30 -7.33
CA THR A 85 -11.05 3.91 -6.68
C THR A 85 -10.24 5.12 -6.18
N ALA A 86 -10.71 6.34 -6.44
CA ALA A 86 -9.96 7.55 -6.14
C ALA A 86 -9.71 7.77 -4.64
N ASP A 87 -10.46 7.10 -3.76
CA ASP A 87 -10.34 7.23 -2.31
C ASP A 87 -9.50 6.15 -1.64
N ILE A 88 -8.98 5.18 -2.40
CA ILE A 88 -8.12 4.12 -1.83
C ILE A 88 -6.85 4.76 -1.27
N GLN A 89 -6.46 4.36 -0.05
CA GLN A 89 -5.19 4.80 0.52
C GLN A 89 -4.06 4.06 -0.17
N ILE A 90 -3.03 4.81 -0.61
CA ILE A 90 -1.90 4.25 -1.34
C ILE A 90 -0.60 4.70 -0.68
N VAL A 91 0.23 3.72 -0.30
CA VAL A 91 1.56 3.95 0.24
C VAL A 91 2.57 3.35 -0.73
N ILE A 92 3.53 4.15 -1.16
CA ILE A 92 4.61 3.69 -2.03
C ILE A 92 5.70 3.06 -1.17
N LEU A 93 6.16 1.87 -1.57
CA LEU A 93 7.34 1.21 -0.98
C LEU A 93 8.38 1.08 -2.09
N SER A 94 9.44 1.87 -2.06
CA SER A 94 10.36 1.91 -3.21
C SER A 94 11.81 2.12 -2.82
N ALA A 95 12.69 1.58 -3.67
CA ALA A 95 14.13 1.86 -3.60
C ALA A 95 14.48 3.23 -4.22
N LEU A 96 13.58 3.82 -5.00
CA LEU A 96 13.77 5.18 -5.50
C LEU A 96 13.72 6.15 -4.33
N ASN A 97 14.74 7.00 -4.22
CA ASN A 97 14.89 7.84 -3.03
C ASN A 97 15.24 9.30 -3.35
N SER A 98 15.22 9.71 -4.62
CA SER A 98 15.45 11.10 -4.95
C SER A 98 14.27 11.97 -4.53
N ASN A 99 14.53 13.26 -4.26
CA ASN A 99 13.46 14.20 -3.95
C ASN A 99 12.45 14.28 -5.10
N GLU A 100 12.91 14.18 -6.35
CA GLU A 100 12.03 14.19 -7.52
C GLU A 100 11.06 13.02 -7.52
N ASP A 101 11.53 11.81 -7.18
CA ASP A 101 10.71 10.61 -7.12
C ASP A 101 9.63 10.73 -6.04
N VAL A 102 10.03 11.23 -4.86
CA VAL A 102 9.11 11.42 -3.73
C VAL A 102 8.03 12.43 -4.10
N VAL A 103 8.44 13.58 -4.65
CA VAL A 103 7.50 14.62 -5.07
C VAL A 103 6.56 14.09 -6.14
N LYS A 104 7.09 13.36 -7.13
CA LYS A 104 6.27 12.76 -8.19
C LYS A 104 5.24 11.79 -7.61
N GLY A 105 5.66 10.98 -6.64
CA GLY A 105 4.75 10.03 -5.98
C GLY A 105 3.57 10.72 -5.33
N PHE A 106 3.82 11.78 -4.56
CA PHE A 106 2.74 12.54 -3.95
C PHE A 106 1.90 13.31 -4.99
N ASN A 107 2.54 13.84 -6.02
CA ASN A 107 1.82 14.59 -7.06
C ASN A 107 0.84 13.71 -7.85
N VAL A 108 1.18 12.44 -8.10
CA VAL A 108 0.25 11.54 -8.78
C VAL A 108 -0.84 11.02 -7.86
N GLY A 109 -0.70 11.20 -6.54
CA GLY A 109 -1.76 10.91 -5.61
C GLY A 109 -1.48 9.88 -4.51
N ALA A 110 -0.21 9.56 -4.24
CA ALA A 110 0.14 8.70 -3.11
C ALA A 110 -0.15 9.41 -1.78
N ASN A 111 -0.52 8.63 -0.77
CA ASN A 111 -0.78 9.14 0.58
C ASN A 111 0.49 9.16 1.43
N ASP A 112 1.42 8.25 1.16
CA ASP A 112 2.71 8.22 1.86
C ASP A 112 3.75 7.52 1.00
N PHE A 113 5.02 7.63 1.40
CA PHE A 113 6.16 7.09 0.67
C PHE A 113 7.17 6.55 1.67
N ILE A 114 7.44 5.24 1.62
CA ILE A 114 8.43 4.59 2.48
C ILE A 114 9.57 4.10 1.59
N MET A 115 10.78 4.56 1.90
CA MET A 115 11.99 4.15 1.17
C MET A 115 12.46 2.78 1.65
N LYS A 116 12.89 1.93 0.71
CA LYS A 116 13.54 0.66 1.05
C LYS A 116 14.98 0.93 1.52
N PRO A 117 15.52 0.11 2.45
CA PRO A 117 14.94 -1.11 2.99
C PRO A 117 13.81 -0.84 3.97
N ILE A 118 12.80 -1.70 3.95
CA ILE A 118 11.61 -1.52 4.79
C ILE A 118 11.94 -1.87 6.24
N ILE A 119 11.66 -0.94 7.13
CA ILE A 119 11.80 -1.15 8.57
C ILE A 119 10.41 -1.48 9.11
N MET A 120 10.29 -2.62 9.79
CA MET A 120 9.00 -3.15 10.23
C MET A 120 8.17 -2.13 11.04
N GLU A 121 8.79 -1.43 11.99
CA GLU A 121 8.07 -0.46 12.82
C GLU A 121 7.51 0.69 11.99
N LYS A 122 8.27 1.17 11.01
CA LYS A 122 7.81 2.25 10.12
C LYS A 122 6.65 1.77 9.26
N LEU A 123 6.75 0.55 8.73
CA LEU A 123 5.68 -0.01 7.92
C LEU A 123 4.41 -0.18 8.74
N LEU A 124 4.51 -0.77 9.93
CA LEU A 124 3.37 -0.98 10.81
C LEU A 124 2.70 0.33 11.20
N THR A 125 3.50 1.33 11.61
CA THR A 125 2.97 2.64 11.99
C THR A 125 2.23 3.28 10.80
N CYS A 126 2.82 3.21 9.62
CA CYS A 126 2.21 3.76 8.42
C CYS A 126 0.90 3.04 8.08
N VAL A 127 0.89 1.71 8.10
CA VAL A 127 -0.30 0.92 7.79
C VAL A 127 -1.44 1.26 8.77
N ILE A 128 -1.14 1.26 10.06
CA ILE A 128 -2.15 1.59 11.08
C ILE A 128 -2.70 3.01 10.88
N THR A 129 -1.81 3.97 10.61
CA THR A 129 -2.22 5.36 10.35
C THR A 129 -3.18 5.43 9.15
N GLN A 130 -2.84 4.76 8.06
CA GLN A 130 -3.68 4.77 6.86
C GLN A 130 -5.03 4.10 7.11
N LEU A 131 -5.06 3.01 7.88
CA LEU A 131 -6.32 2.34 8.21
C LEU A 131 -7.19 3.18 9.15
N GLN A 132 -6.60 3.97 10.02
CA GLN A 132 -7.35 4.95 10.83
C GLN A 132 -8.01 6.01 9.96
N ILE A 133 -7.32 6.46 8.90
CA ILE A 133 -7.89 7.39 7.94
C ILE A 133 -9.08 6.75 7.22
N VAL A 134 -8.93 5.50 6.79
CA VAL A 134 -10.02 4.74 6.15
C VAL A 134 -11.23 4.66 7.08
N GLU A 135 -11.01 4.33 8.34
CA GLU A 135 -12.09 4.23 9.33
C GLU A 135 -12.79 5.58 9.54
N GLY A 136 -12.03 6.66 9.59
CA GLY A 136 -12.60 8.01 9.70
C GLY A 136 -13.50 8.38 8.53
N LYS A 137 -13.16 7.93 7.32
CA LYS A 137 -13.98 8.20 6.13
C LYS A 137 -15.31 7.45 6.14
N LYS A 138 -15.41 6.35 6.89
CA LYS A 138 -16.62 5.53 6.96
C LYS A 138 -17.64 6.06 7.98
N LYS A 139 -17.23 7.03 8.77
CA LYS A 139 -18.10 7.61 9.82
C LYS A 139 -18.89 8.82 9.35
#